data_034a40d407e5c70af55e3c220a95e718
#
_entry.id   034a40d407e5c70af55e3c220a95e718
#
_cell.length_a   1.000
_cell.length_b   1.000
_cell.length_c   1.000
_cell.angle_alpha   90.00
_cell.angle_beta   90.00
_cell.angle_gamma   90.00
#
_symmetry.space_group_name_H-M   'P 1'
#
loop_
_entity.id
_entity.type
_entity.pdbx_description
1 polymer ?
#
loop_
_entity_poly.entity_id
_entity_poly.type
_entity_poly.pdbx_seq_one_letter_code
_entity_poly.pdbx_strand_id
1 'polypeptide(L)'
;LSILLVACGPRYKRVTAHKAPGVIVKLRSQTGVDRGFSHPATISGARLAHILSFIDIRGEKGARKPAFPVEGIYEVGEALSRVFANAEPHQVLTVELVRVEKRFQLFNQKFLTTFITYVEGDRLFLRLSRVDWEIPKGEDEDDLPEPFIGRKQQNFRILPAEYLTAIGVQGVSAKWKDSKFRHASNLHIGRGGKLGRRTVLLGGGPIGETNAEESAGNP
;
A
#
# COMPACT_ATOMS: atom_id res chain seq x y z
N LEU A 1 48.55 -19.10 -8.61
CA LEU A 1 47.69 -18.09 -9.27
C LEU A 1 46.35 -18.05 -8.52
N SER A 2 46.17 -17.12 -7.58
CA SER A 2 44.93 -16.97 -6.82
C SER A 2 43.93 -16.11 -7.63
N ILE A 3 42.88 -16.73 -8.12
CA ILE A 3 41.79 -16.05 -8.78
C ILE A 3 40.86 -15.46 -7.69
N LEU A 4 40.93 -14.14 -7.49
CA LEU A 4 39.98 -13.39 -6.67
C LEU A 4 38.67 -13.36 -7.39
N LEU A 5 37.72 -14.23 -7.01
CA LEU A 5 36.30 -14.14 -7.39
C LEU A 5 35.71 -12.93 -6.67
N VAL A 6 35.65 -11.79 -7.36
CA VAL A 6 34.86 -10.63 -6.92
C VAL A 6 33.38 -11.01 -7.04
N ALA A 7 32.78 -11.36 -5.94
CA ALA A 7 31.34 -11.58 -5.86
C ALA A 7 30.62 -10.25 -6.06
N CYS A 8 30.28 -9.89 -7.31
CA CYS A 8 29.40 -8.78 -7.63
C CYS A 8 27.98 -9.15 -7.21
N GLY A 9 27.58 -8.78 -6.00
CA GLY A 9 26.20 -8.88 -5.56
C GLY A 9 25.27 -8.00 -6.42
N PRO A 10 23.96 -8.29 -6.45
CA PRO A 10 23.01 -7.53 -7.23
C PRO A 10 23.01 -6.05 -6.83
N ARG A 11 23.23 -5.17 -7.80
CA ARG A 11 23.21 -3.72 -7.57
C ARG A 11 21.77 -3.21 -7.76
N TYR A 12 21.29 -2.47 -6.77
CA TYR A 12 19.96 -1.85 -6.81
C TYR A 12 20.08 -0.33 -6.85
N LYS A 13 19.36 0.28 -7.79
CA LYS A 13 19.16 1.73 -7.82
C LYS A 13 17.83 2.05 -7.12
N ARG A 14 17.82 3.10 -6.29
CA ARG A 14 16.65 3.58 -5.56
C ARG A 14 16.51 5.07 -5.76
N VAL A 15 15.29 5.52 -6.01
CA VAL A 15 14.96 6.93 -6.18
C VAL A 15 13.70 7.22 -5.38
N THR A 16 13.73 8.20 -4.49
CA THR A 16 12.53 8.68 -3.80
C THR A 16 11.65 9.42 -4.82
N ALA A 17 10.49 8.83 -5.12
CA ALA A 17 9.52 9.37 -6.07
C ALA A 17 8.43 10.21 -5.40
N HIS A 18 8.16 9.92 -4.12
CA HIS A 18 7.21 10.69 -3.31
C HIS A 18 7.64 10.67 -1.85
N LYS A 19 7.60 11.83 -1.20
CA LYS A 19 7.83 11.97 0.25
C LYS A 19 6.84 12.99 0.81
N ALA A 20 5.99 12.54 1.73
CA ALA A 20 5.05 13.35 2.48
C ALA A 20 5.05 12.87 3.95
N PRO A 21 4.51 13.64 4.90
CA PRO A 21 4.39 13.20 6.28
C PRO A 21 3.72 11.83 6.38
N GLY A 22 4.42 10.85 6.93
CA GLY A 22 3.92 9.48 7.10
C GLY A 22 3.90 8.59 5.85
N VAL A 23 4.25 9.10 4.65
CA VAL A 23 4.23 8.31 3.41
C VAL A 23 5.49 8.57 2.59
N ILE A 24 6.27 7.52 2.36
CA ILE A 24 7.44 7.56 1.46
C ILE A 24 7.27 6.47 0.41
N VAL A 25 7.37 6.85 -0.87
CA VAL A 25 7.37 5.91 -1.99
C VAL A 25 8.67 6.07 -2.77
N LYS A 26 9.40 4.97 -2.90
CA LYS A 26 10.66 4.90 -3.66
C LYS A 26 10.49 3.97 -4.86
N LEU A 27 11.02 4.35 -5.99
CA LEU A 27 11.21 3.47 -7.15
C LEU A 27 12.51 2.69 -6.96
N ARG A 28 12.44 1.39 -7.16
CA ARG A 28 13.59 0.49 -7.08
C ARG A 28 13.72 -0.33 -8.36
N SER A 29 14.94 -0.36 -8.91
CA SER A 29 15.31 -1.21 -10.02
C SER A 29 16.56 -2.02 -9.69
N GLN A 30 16.72 -3.15 -10.33
CA GLN A 30 17.93 -3.97 -10.28
C GLN A 30 18.70 -3.76 -11.59
N THR A 31 19.97 -3.40 -11.48
CA THR A 31 20.81 -3.15 -12.65
C THR A 31 20.90 -4.41 -13.53
N GLY A 32 20.64 -4.25 -14.83
CA GLY A 32 20.70 -5.33 -15.82
C GLY A 32 19.53 -6.31 -15.79
N VAL A 33 18.47 -6.04 -15.05
CA VAL A 33 17.26 -6.88 -15.00
C VAL A 33 16.06 -6.09 -15.50
N ASP A 34 15.52 -6.50 -16.64
CA ASP A 34 14.21 -6.09 -17.10
C ASP A 34 13.16 -7.06 -16.53
N ARG A 35 12.17 -6.53 -15.85
CA ARG A 35 11.10 -7.32 -15.24
C ARG A 35 9.83 -7.36 -16.07
N GLY A 36 9.70 -6.47 -17.06
CA GLY A 36 8.55 -6.40 -17.96
C GLY A 36 7.24 -6.06 -17.25
N PHE A 37 7.29 -5.29 -16.16
CA PHE A 37 6.08 -4.84 -15.48
C PHE A 37 5.25 -3.93 -16.39
N SER A 38 3.94 -3.93 -16.16
CA SER A 38 3.00 -3.10 -16.92
C SER A 38 2.98 -1.65 -16.39
N HIS A 39 4.16 -1.04 -16.35
CA HIS A 39 4.37 0.36 -16.02
C HIS A 39 4.73 1.15 -17.27
N PRO A 40 4.36 2.45 -17.38
CA PRO A 40 3.54 3.19 -16.43
C PRO A 40 2.09 2.70 -16.38
N ALA A 41 1.42 2.84 -15.20
CA ALA A 41 0.05 2.42 -15.01
C ALA A 41 -0.82 3.56 -14.45
N THR A 42 -1.91 3.89 -15.14
CA THR A 42 -2.86 4.91 -14.70
C THR A 42 -3.94 4.26 -13.85
N ILE A 43 -3.80 4.35 -12.54
CA ILE A 43 -4.75 3.82 -11.56
C ILE A 43 -5.10 4.97 -10.61
N SER A 44 -6.40 5.28 -10.45
CA SER A 44 -6.80 6.37 -9.55
C SER A 44 -6.47 6.06 -8.10
N GLY A 45 -6.12 7.10 -7.32
CA GLY A 45 -5.83 6.98 -5.90
C GLY A 45 -6.97 6.38 -5.11
N ALA A 46 -8.21 6.76 -5.41
CA ALA A 46 -9.42 6.19 -4.81
C ALA A 46 -9.52 4.68 -5.04
N ARG A 47 -9.20 4.20 -6.24
CA ARG A 47 -9.20 2.76 -6.55
C ARG A 47 -8.12 2.02 -5.80
N LEU A 48 -6.91 2.58 -5.72
CA LEU A 48 -5.82 2.01 -4.93
C LEU A 48 -6.18 1.96 -3.44
N ALA A 49 -6.72 3.04 -2.88
CA ALA A 49 -7.19 3.07 -1.49
C ALA A 49 -8.26 1.99 -1.23
N HIS A 50 -9.19 1.79 -2.18
CA HIS A 50 -10.22 0.75 -2.08
C HIS A 50 -9.58 -0.65 -2.06
N ILE A 51 -8.63 -0.95 -2.95
CA ILE A 51 -7.93 -2.24 -2.95
C ILE A 51 -7.20 -2.46 -1.62
N LEU A 52 -6.47 -1.45 -1.13
CA LEU A 52 -5.73 -1.54 0.13
C LEU A 52 -6.66 -1.82 1.32
N SER A 53 -7.87 -1.27 1.32
CA SER A 53 -8.86 -1.44 2.40
C SER A 53 -9.38 -2.88 2.55
N PHE A 54 -9.25 -3.72 1.53
CA PHE A 54 -9.64 -5.14 1.59
C PHE A 54 -8.56 -6.04 2.19
N ILE A 55 -7.35 -5.53 2.42
CA ILE A 55 -6.24 -6.34 2.90
C ILE A 55 -6.26 -6.43 4.41
N ASP A 56 -6.66 -7.58 4.90
CA ASP A 56 -6.57 -7.94 6.31
C ASP A 56 -5.43 -8.93 6.56
N ILE A 57 -4.86 -8.84 7.74
CA ILE A 57 -3.81 -9.75 8.19
C ILE A 57 -4.20 -10.46 9.49
N ARG A 58 -3.52 -11.58 9.73
CA ARG A 58 -3.52 -12.26 11.02
C ARG A 58 -2.09 -12.36 11.54
N GLY A 59 -1.80 -11.70 12.65
CA GLY A 59 -0.53 -11.76 13.33
C GLY A 59 -0.36 -13.04 14.17
N GLU A 60 0.78 -13.17 14.83
CA GLU A 60 1.11 -14.34 15.67
C GLU A 60 0.09 -14.60 16.79
N LYS A 61 -0.46 -13.57 17.40
CA LYS A 61 -1.48 -13.69 18.46
C LYS A 61 -2.88 -14.02 17.93
N GLY A 62 -3.01 -14.37 16.65
CA GLY A 62 -4.25 -14.85 16.05
C GLY A 62 -5.34 -13.80 15.78
N ALA A 63 -5.17 -12.56 16.20
CA ALA A 63 -6.12 -11.48 15.94
C ALA A 63 -6.12 -11.06 14.46
N ARG A 64 -7.32 -10.93 13.88
CA ARG A 64 -7.51 -10.32 12.55
C ARG A 64 -7.49 -8.80 12.69
N LYS A 65 -6.72 -8.12 11.85
CA LYS A 65 -6.71 -6.67 11.76
C LYS A 65 -6.50 -6.20 10.31
N PRO A 66 -6.93 -4.97 9.97
CA PRO A 66 -6.60 -4.40 8.67
C PRO A 66 -5.08 -4.20 8.56
N ALA A 67 -4.54 -4.40 7.35
CA ALA A 67 -3.14 -4.12 7.07
C ALA A 67 -2.87 -2.61 6.97
N PHE A 68 -3.89 -1.85 6.58
CA PHE A 68 -3.81 -0.40 6.39
C PHE A 68 -4.87 0.27 7.27
N PRO A 69 -4.50 1.25 8.09
CA PRO A 69 -5.46 2.02 8.87
C PRO A 69 -6.34 2.87 7.94
N VAL A 70 -7.53 3.22 8.40
CA VAL A 70 -8.46 4.10 7.67
C VAL A 70 -7.84 5.46 7.43
N GLU A 71 -7.23 5.95 8.49
CA GLU A 71 -6.54 7.22 8.52
C GLU A 71 -5.33 7.12 7.59
N GLY A 72 -5.32 7.95 6.54
CA GLY A 72 -4.22 8.02 5.58
C GLY A 72 -4.27 7.02 4.42
N ILE A 73 -5.24 6.09 4.35
CA ILE A 73 -5.30 5.13 3.24
C ILE A 73 -5.50 5.81 1.89
N TYR A 74 -6.20 6.95 1.89
CA TYR A 74 -6.45 7.73 0.69
C TYR A 74 -5.17 8.45 0.21
N GLU A 75 -4.43 9.03 1.14
CA GLU A 75 -3.14 9.67 0.86
C GLU A 75 -2.13 8.67 0.28
N VAL A 76 -2.14 7.45 0.81
CA VAL A 76 -1.34 6.35 0.25
C VAL A 76 -1.78 6.01 -1.18
N GLY A 77 -3.09 5.91 -1.42
CA GLY A 77 -3.64 5.67 -2.75
C GLY A 77 -3.23 6.75 -3.75
N GLU A 78 -3.32 8.01 -3.36
CA GLU A 78 -2.92 9.15 -4.21
C GLU A 78 -1.41 9.18 -4.47
N ALA A 79 -0.59 8.90 -3.46
CA ALA A 79 0.86 8.79 -3.61
C ALA A 79 1.23 7.69 -4.61
N LEU A 80 0.64 6.50 -4.46
CA LEU A 80 0.84 5.38 -5.38
C LEU A 80 0.37 5.69 -6.80
N SER A 81 -0.78 6.34 -6.96
CA SER A 81 -1.33 6.75 -8.26
C SER A 81 -0.34 7.59 -9.05
N ARG A 82 0.23 8.61 -8.40
CA ARG A 82 1.23 9.51 -9.01
C ARG A 82 2.51 8.77 -9.39
N VAL A 83 2.99 7.87 -8.53
CA VAL A 83 4.24 7.16 -8.79
C VAL A 83 4.05 6.09 -9.86
N PHE A 84 2.94 5.35 -9.88
CA PHE A 84 2.65 4.38 -10.95
C PHE A 84 2.54 5.01 -12.33
N ALA A 85 2.01 6.24 -12.42
CA ALA A 85 1.89 6.96 -13.68
C ALA A 85 3.26 7.32 -14.31
N ASN A 86 4.34 7.29 -13.52
CA ASN A 86 5.70 7.67 -13.94
C ASN A 86 6.73 6.54 -13.77
N ALA A 87 6.32 5.38 -13.28
CA ALA A 87 7.21 4.24 -13.09
C ALA A 87 7.57 3.59 -14.43
N GLU A 88 8.77 3.05 -14.53
CA GLU A 88 9.27 2.33 -15.70
C GLU A 88 9.06 0.81 -15.58
N PRO A 89 9.01 0.04 -16.71
CA PRO A 89 8.71 -1.39 -16.70
C PRO A 89 9.65 -2.26 -15.86
N HIS A 90 10.85 -1.81 -15.56
CA HIS A 90 11.83 -2.52 -14.75
C HIS A 90 11.82 -2.11 -13.26
N GLN A 91 10.94 -1.18 -12.86
CA GLN A 91 10.88 -0.63 -11.52
C GLN A 91 9.75 -1.26 -10.69
N VAL A 92 10.02 -1.49 -9.41
CA VAL A 92 9.01 -1.76 -8.40
C VAL A 92 8.88 -0.56 -7.47
N LEU A 93 7.69 -0.36 -6.94
CA LEU A 93 7.46 0.64 -5.89
C LEU A 93 7.71 -0.01 -4.54
N THR A 94 8.51 0.64 -3.71
CA THR A 94 8.68 0.30 -2.30
C THR A 94 8.05 1.40 -1.47
N VAL A 95 7.24 1.02 -0.50
CA VAL A 95 6.40 1.94 0.28
C VAL A 95 6.69 1.78 1.75
N GLU A 96 6.88 2.90 2.42
CA GLU A 96 7.08 3.02 3.86
C GLU A 96 6.01 3.96 4.40
N LEU A 97 5.16 3.45 5.31
CA LEU A 97 4.10 4.20 5.96
C LEU A 97 4.42 4.31 7.44
N VAL A 98 4.58 5.53 7.92
CA VAL A 98 4.83 5.82 9.34
C VAL A 98 3.58 6.43 9.94
N ARG A 99 3.06 5.78 10.96
CA ARG A 99 1.92 6.24 11.74
C ARG A 99 2.37 6.59 13.16
N VAL A 100 1.93 7.74 13.66
CA VAL A 100 2.25 8.20 15.01
C VAL A 100 1.01 8.07 15.88
N GLU A 101 1.14 7.36 17.01
CA GLU A 101 0.12 7.31 18.05
C GLU A 101 0.59 8.05 19.30
N LYS A 102 -0.29 8.88 19.85
CA LYS A 102 -0.06 9.50 21.16
C LYS A 102 -0.54 8.55 22.25
N ARG A 103 0.37 8.02 23.06
CA ARG A 103 0.05 7.25 24.27
C ARG A 103 0.12 8.14 25.50
N PHE A 104 -0.93 8.11 26.32
CA PHE A 104 -1.03 8.85 27.56
C PHE A 104 -0.73 10.35 27.44
N GLN A 105 -1.00 10.95 26.27
CA GLN A 105 -0.73 12.37 25.92
C GLN A 105 0.74 12.82 26.08
N LEU A 106 1.64 11.94 26.51
CA LEU A 106 3.04 12.25 26.85
C LEU A 106 4.06 11.60 25.91
N PHE A 107 3.71 10.50 25.24
CA PHE A 107 4.66 9.76 24.43
C PHE A 107 4.12 9.50 23.03
N ASN A 108 4.91 9.89 22.03
CA ASN A 108 4.65 9.52 20.63
C ASN A 108 5.25 8.13 20.37
N GLN A 109 4.42 7.18 19.96
CA GLN A 109 4.85 5.89 19.49
C GLN A 109 4.68 5.83 17.98
N LYS A 110 5.75 5.45 17.27
CA LYS A 110 5.75 5.35 15.80
C LYS A 110 5.58 3.90 15.37
N PHE A 111 4.78 3.68 14.35
CA PHE A 111 4.52 2.37 13.76
C PHE A 111 4.80 2.41 12.26
N LEU A 112 5.46 1.37 11.76
CA LEU A 112 5.86 1.22 10.38
C LEU A 112 5.05 0.12 9.68
N THR A 113 4.46 0.46 8.54
CA THR A 113 3.95 -0.51 7.57
C THR A 113 4.74 -0.40 6.28
N THR A 114 5.30 -1.51 5.81
CA THR A 114 6.12 -1.53 4.59
C THR A 114 5.68 -2.60 3.62
N PHE A 115 5.70 -2.27 2.33
CA PHE A 115 5.38 -3.21 1.26
C PHE A 115 6.05 -2.86 -0.06
N ILE A 116 6.08 -3.84 -0.94
CA ILE A 116 6.47 -3.69 -2.35
C ILE A 116 5.22 -3.83 -3.19
N THR A 117 5.10 -3.03 -4.26
CA THR A 117 3.97 -3.14 -5.19
C THR A 117 4.40 -2.89 -6.63
N TYR A 118 3.74 -3.56 -7.56
CA TYR A 118 3.92 -3.41 -9.01
C TYR A 118 2.66 -3.87 -9.76
N VAL A 119 2.57 -3.52 -11.02
CA VAL A 119 1.48 -3.92 -11.91
C VAL A 119 2.02 -4.88 -12.97
N GLU A 120 1.31 -5.99 -13.17
CA GLU A 120 1.58 -6.94 -14.24
C GLU A 120 0.26 -7.34 -14.89
N GLY A 121 0.10 -7.03 -16.18
CA GLY A 121 -1.15 -7.19 -16.91
C GLY A 121 -2.31 -6.39 -16.30
N ASP A 122 -3.37 -7.09 -15.93
CA ASP A 122 -4.55 -6.52 -15.28
C ASP A 122 -4.51 -6.60 -13.74
N ARG A 123 -3.37 -7.01 -13.18
CA ARG A 123 -3.25 -7.27 -11.74
C ARG A 123 -2.27 -6.32 -11.07
N LEU A 124 -2.69 -5.81 -9.92
CA LEU A 124 -1.85 -5.12 -8.96
C LEU A 124 -1.34 -6.14 -7.94
N PHE A 125 -0.05 -6.21 -7.76
CA PHE A 125 0.61 -7.09 -6.79
C PHE A 125 1.10 -6.29 -5.60
N LEU A 126 0.87 -6.80 -4.39
CA LEU A 126 1.40 -6.24 -3.16
C LEU A 126 2.06 -7.36 -2.35
N ARG A 127 3.20 -7.04 -1.75
CA ARG A 127 3.88 -7.91 -0.80
C ARG A 127 4.28 -7.12 0.42
N LEU A 128 3.63 -7.41 1.54
CA LEU A 128 3.87 -6.73 2.81
C LEU A 128 5.04 -7.40 3.54
N SER A 129 5.84 -6.60 4.22
CA SER A 129 6.93 -7.11 5.06
C SER A 129 6.75 -6.72 6.54
N ARG A 130 6.07 -5.61 6.80
CA ARG A 130 5.71 -5.14 8.14
C ARG A 130 4.32 -4.53 8.12
N VAL A 131 3.58 -4.69 9.22
CA VAL A 131 2.29 -4.05 9.43
C VAL A 131 2.20 -3.62 10.90
N ASP A 132 2.05 -2.31 11.13
CA ASP A 132 2.06 -1.72 12.47
C ASP A 132 3.26 -2.21 13.32
N TRP A 133 4.43 -2.31 12.72
CA TRP A 133 5.63 -2.67 13.42
C TRP A 133 6.12 -1.45 14.23
N GLU A 134 6.28 -1.64 15.53
CA GLU A 134 6.74 -0.57 16.41
C GLU A 134 8.18 -0.21 16.09
N ILE A 135 8.42 1.07 15.76
CA ILE A 135 9.76 1.58 15.52
C ILE A 135 10.45 1.76 16.88
N PRO A 136 11.64 1.14 17.09
CA PRO A 136 12.39 1.32 18.31
C PRO A 136 12.73 2.80 18.56
N LYS A 137 12.74 3.20 19.82
CA LYS A 137 13.12 4.57 20.19
C LYS A 137 14.57 4.83 19.79
N GLY A 138 14.78 5.96 19.10
CA GLY A 138 16.11 6.38 18.65
C GLY A 138 16.48 5.91 17.23
N GLU A 139 15.63 5.17 16.53
CA GLU A 139 15.77 4.97 15.08
C GLU A 139 15.23 6.20 14.35
N ASP A 140 16.04 6.76 13.43
CA ASP A 140 15.64 7.86 12.56
C ASP A 140 14.74 7.37 11.42
N GLU A 141 13.83 8.24 10.95
CA GLU A 141 12.95 7.91 9.82
C GLU A 141 13.72 7.68 8.51
N ASP A 142 14.95 8.17 8.42
CA ASP A 142 15.79 7.97 7.23
C ASP A 142 16.48 6.59 7.22
N ASP A 143 16.57 5.89 8.37
CA ASP A 143 17.19 4.56 8.54
C ASP A 143 16.16 3.43 8.71
N LEU A 144 14.90 3.68 8.33
CA LEU A 144 13.86 2.66 8.43
C LEU A 144 14.19 1.41 7.61
N PRO A 145 13.92 0.21 8.17
CA PRO A 145 14.20 -1.03 7.47
C PRO A 145 13.39 -1.14 6.18
N GLU A 146 14.09 -1.33 5.08
CA GLU A 146 13.47 -1.47 3.77
C GLU A 146 12.42 -2.58 3.70
N PRO A 147 11.42 -2.46 2.77
CA PRO A 147 10.32 -3.41 2.63
C PRO A 147 10.75 -4.73 1.95
N PHE A 148 11.89 -5.30 2.40
CA PHE A 148 12.35 -6.59 1.89
C PHE A 148 12.07 -7.72 2.86
N ILE A 149 11.85 -8.88 2.26
CA ILE A 149 11.74 -10.15 2.94
C ILE A 149 13.14 -10.55 3.37
N GLY A 150 13.37 -10.51 4.65
CA GLY A 150 14.66 -10.82 5.23
C GLY A 150 14.59 -11.05 6.75
N ARG A 151 15.76 -11.08 7.39
CA ARG A 151 15.91 -11.42 8.82
C ARG A 151 15.11 -10.58 9.82
N LYS A 152 14.55 -9.44 9.41
CA LYS A 152 13.71 -8.56 10.24
C LYS A 152 12.25 -8.54 9.78
N GLN A 153 11.80 -9.55 9.04
CA GLN A 153 10.42 -9.66 8.60
C GLN A 153 9.51 -9.96 9.80
N GLN A 154 8.38 -9.26 9.86
CA GLN A 154 7.36 -9.54 10.86
C GLN A 154 6.57 -10.79 10.47
N ASN A 155 6.24 -11.63 11.44
CA ASN A 155 5.49 -12.86 11.21
C ASN A 155 3.98 -12.58 11.23
N PHE A 156 3.35 -12.61 10.07
CA PHE A 156 1.91 -12.52 9.87
C PHE A 156 1.53 -13.18 8.53
N ARG A 157 0.26 -13.44 8.33
CA ARG A 157 -0.29 -13.90 7.05
C ARG A 157 -1.41 -12.98 6.58
N ILE A 158 -1.52 -12.77 5.26
CA ILE A 158 -2.66 -12.09 4.66
C ILE A 158 -3.84 -13.06 4.67
N LEU A 159 -5.02 -12.54 5.02
CA LEU A 159 -6.26 -13.32 5.01
C LEU A 159 -6.89 -13.28 3.62
N PRO A 160 -7.46 -14.39 3.15
CA PRO A 160 -8.26 -14.40 1.94
C PRO A 160 -9.39 -13.38 2.05
N ALA A 161 -9.62 -12.64 0.97
CA ALA A 161 -10.74 -11.73 0.83
C ALA A 161 -11.35 -11.88 -0.56
N GLU A 162 -12.62 -11.55 -0.70
CA GLU A 162 -13.28 -11.45 -1.99
C GLU A 162 -12.52 -10.47 -2.88
N TYR A 163 -12.33 -10.78 -4.14
CA TYR A 163 -11.59 -9.98 -5.14
C TYR A 163 -10.07 -9.91 -4.96
N LEU A 164 -9.52 -10.50 -3.90
CA LEU A 164 -8.08 -10.60 -3.66
C LEU A 164 -7.61 -12.05 -3.78
N THR A 165 -6.52 -12.26 -4.49
CA THR A 165 -5.86 -13.57 -4.57
C THR A 165 -4.61 -13.55 -3.71
N ALA A 166 -4.54 -14.41 -2.69
CA ALA A 166 -3.35 -14.55 -1.87
C ALA A 166 -2.19 -15.14 -2.69
N ILE A 167 -0.98 -14.60 -2.48
CA ILE A 167 0.26 -15.05 -3.11
C ILE A 167 1.27 -15.35 -2.01
N GLY A 168 1.47 -16.63 -1.74
CA GLY A 168 2.25 -17.04 -0.57
C GLY A 168 1.60 -16.56 0.73
N VAL A 169 2.42 -16.27 1.74
CA VAL A 169 1.95 -15.93 3.10
C VAL A 169 1.62 -14.44 3.25
N GLN A 170 2.45 -13.57 2.64
CA GLN A 170 2.42 -12.12 2.83
C GLN A 170 2.22 -11.35 1.54
N GLY A 171 1.83 -12.04 0.46
CA GLY A 171 1.53 -11.44 -0.82
C GLY A 171 0.05 -11.52 -1.17
N VAL A 172 -0.40 -10.56 -1.96
CA VAL A 172 -1.74 -10.50 -2.50
C VAL A 172 -1.72 -9.85 -3.88
N SER A 173 -2.63 -10.28 -4.75
CA SER A 173 -2.90 -9.56 -5.99
C SER A 173 -4.39 -9.27 -6.14
N ALA A 174 -4.69 -8.15 -6.81
CA ALA A 174 -6.02 -7.70 -7.14
C ALA A 174 -6.15 -7.46 -8.64
N LYS A 175 -7.26 -7.84 -9.26
CA LYS A 175 -7.63 -7.38 -10.60
C LYS A 175 -8.06 -5.91 -10.51
N TRP A 176 -7.10 -5.00 -10.62
CA TRP A 176 -7.34 -3.58 -10.33
C TRP A 176 -8.36 -2.91 -11.27
N LYS A 177 -8.61 -3.51 -12.46
CA LYS A 177 -9.64 -3.04 -13.41
C LYS A 177 -11.06 -3.51 -13.06
N ASP A 178 -11.21 -4.41 -12.09
CA ASP A 178 -12.51 -4.93 -11.68
C ASP A 178 -13.46 -3.79 -11.29
N SER A 179 -14.74 -3.95 -11.68
CA SER A 179 -15.78 -2.97 -11.41
C SER A 179 -16.00 -2.74 -9.91
N LYS A 180 -15.71 -3.75 -9.08
CA LYS A 180 -15.79 -3.66 -7.62
C LYS A 180 -14.94 -2.53 -7.04
N PHE A 181 -13.77 -2.28 -7.65
CA PHE A 181 -12.87 -1.22 -7.21
C PHE A 181 -13.13 0.12 -7.91
N ARG A 182 -14.18 0.21 -8.76
CA ARG A 182 -14.48 1.45 -9.49
C ARG A 182 -15.03 2.55 -8.59
N HIS A 183 -15.81 2.18 -7.59
CA HIS A 183 -16.48 3.13 -6.67
C HIS A 183 -15.89 2.98 -5.27
N ALA A 184 -15.18 4.00 -4.82
CA ALA A 184 -14.53 4.04 -3.50
C ALA A 184 -15.46 4.54 -2.38
N SER A 185 -16.77 4.68 -2.64
CA SER A 185 -17.74 5.22 -1.69
C SER A 185 -17.97 4.34 -0.44
N ASN A 186 -17.62 3.05 -0.52
CA ASN A 186 -17.81 2.10 0.58
C ASN A 186 -16.51 1.34 0.85
N LEU A 187 -15.60 1.93 1.60
CA LEU A 187 -14.41 1.22 2.06
C LEU A 187 -14.78 0.27 3.21
N HIS A 188 -14.52 -1.02 3.02
CA HIS A 188 -14.67 -2.02 4.07
C HIS A 188 -13.38 -2.04 4.89
N ILE A 189 -13.47 -1.63 6.13
CA ILE A 189 -12.31 -1.54 7.01
C ILE A 189 -12.55 -2.44 8.21
N GLY A 190 -11.65 -3.38 8.42
CA GLY A 190 -11.62 -4.18 9.63
C GLY A 190 -11.17 -3.34 10.82
N ARG A 191 -11.91 -3.33 11.91
CA ARG A 191 -11.54 -2.69 13.17
C ARG A 191 -11.48 -3.74 14.25
N GLY A 192 -10.26 -3.99 14.80
CA GLY A 192 -10.09 -4.93 15.89
C GLY A 192 -10.62 -6.34 15.62
N GLY A 193 -10.44 -6.85 14.39
CA GLY A 193 -10.89 -8.17 13.98
C GLY A 193 -12.36 -8.27 13.59
N LYS A 194 -13.14 -7.19 13.64
CA LYS A 194 -14.52 -7.14 13.16
C LYS A 194 -14.58 -6.36 11.85
N LEU A 195 -15.20 -6.94 10.81
CA LEU A 195 -15.52 -6.22 9.59
C LEU A 195 -16.59 -5.19 9.91
N GLY A 196 -16.22 -3.92 9.92
CA GLY A 196 -17.18 -2.81 10.01
C GLY A 196 -17.38 -2.21 8.62
N ARG A 197 -18.63 -2.03 8.18
CA ARG A 197 -18.91 -1.14 7.07
C ARG A 197 -18.74 0.28 7.58
N ARG A 198 -17.74 0.98 7.10
CA ARG A 198 -17.57 2.40 7.36
C ARG A 198 -17.62 3.11 6.03
N THR A 199 -18.61 3.96 5.85
CA THR A 199 -18.62 4.91 4.75
C THR A 199 -17.55 5.94 5.05
N VAL A 200 -16.44 5.90 4.32
CA VAL A 200 -15.49 6.98 4.31
C VAL A 200 -15.94 7.93 3.23
N LEU A 201 -16.54 9.06 3.62
CA LEU A 201 -16.70 10.17 2.71
C LEU A 201 -15.31 10.66 2.36
N LEU A 202 -14.86 10.34 1.15
CA LEU A 202 -13.62 10.85 0.59
C LEU A 202 -13.85 12.35 0.36
N GLY A 203 -13.45 13.18 1.32
CA GLY A 203 -13.55 14.61 1.18
C GLY A 203 -12.65 15.08 0.03
N GLY A 204 -13.25 15.73 -0.98
CA GLY A 204 -12.53 16.49 -1.99
C GLY A 204 -12.57 16.00 -3.42
N GLY A 205 -13.40 15.02 -3.79
CA GLY A 205 -13.77 14.87 -5.20
C GLY A 205 -14.78 15.96 -5.60
N PRO A 206 -14.77 16.45 -6.85
CA PRO A 206 -15.83 17.35 -7.31
C PRO A 206 -17.17 16.64 -7.08
N ILE A 207 -18.04 17.27 -6.33
CA ILE A 207 -19.43 16.85 -6.18
C ILE A 207 -20.02 16.95 -7.58
N GLY A 208 -20.19 15.80 -8.24
CA GLY A 208 -20.92 15.76 -9.49
C GLY A 208 -22.26 16.41 -9.25
N GLU A 209 -22.57 17.37 -10.10
CA GLU A 209 -23.82 18.08 -10.16
C GLU A 209 -24.98 17.08 -10.00
N THR A 210 -25.66 17.16 -8.89
CA THR A 210 -26.96 16.56 -8.72
C THR A 210 -27.87 17.26 -9.71
N ASN A 211 -28.33 16.54 -10.72
CA ASN A 211 -29.45 16.95 -11.54
C ASN A 211 -30.66 17.15 -10.61
N ALA A 212 -30.81 18.35 -10.15
CA ALA A 212 -32.00 18.87 -9.56
C ALA A 212 -32.81 19.51 -10.70
N GLU A 213 -33.42 18.68 -11.54
CA GLU A 213 -34.46 19.09 -12.45
C GLU A 213 -35.31 17.84 -12.77
N GLU A 214 -36.36 17.66 -12.08
CA GLU A 214 -37.63 17.19 -12.65
C GLU A 214 -38.65 16.87 -11.53
N SER A 215 -39.29 17.90 -11.07
CA SER A 215 -40.63 17.76 -10.49
C SER A 215 -41.25 19.15 -10.35
N ALA A 216 -41.49 19.74 -11.49
CA ALA A 216 -42.47 20.84 -11.57
C ALA A 216 -43.39 20.60 -12.76
N GLY A 217 -44.62 20.38 -12.48
CA GLY A 217 -45.70 20.51 -13.48
C GLY A 217 -46.51 19.24 -13.66
N ASN A 218 -47.69 19.19 -13.12
CA ASN A 218 -48.82 19.72 -13.86
C ASN A 218 -50.16 19.53 -13.08
N PRO A 219 -51.15 20.29 -13.44
CA PRO A 219 -52.29 20.76 -12.68
C PRO A 219 -53.35 19.72 -12.41
#